data_f192dd42a3bd7295bb9a3b0676dffdc2
#
_entry.id   f192dd42a3bd7295bb9a3b0676dffdc2
#
_cell.length_a   1.000
_cell.length_b   1.000
_cell.length_c   1.000
_cell.angle_alpha   90.00
_cell.angle_beta   90.00
_cell.angle_gamma   90.00
#
_symmetry.space_group_name_H-M   'P 1'
#
loop_
_entity.id
_entity.type
_entity.pdbx_description
1 polymer ?
#
loop_
_entity_poly.entity_id
_entity_poly.type
_entity_poly.pdbx_seq_one_letter_code
_entity_poly.pdbx_strand_id
1 'polypeptide(L)'
;EALRLLLILHADHEQNCSTSTVRMVGSSHANLFISIAAGIGALWGALHGGANQRVIEMLKMIHADGDNFEKYVDMAKDKKSNFKMMGFGHRVYKNFDPRAKILKKSADNLLTKMGKNDPLLNIAKKLEQVALKDDFFVSRKLYPNVDFYSGIIYRALGIPTKMFTVMFALGRLPGWVAQWKEMRNAEKPRIYRPR
;
A
#
# COMPACT_ATOMS: atom_id res chain seq x y z
N GLU A 1 9.17 -13.52 -10.54
CA GLU A 1 7.75 -13.39 -10.90
C GLU A 1 6.99 -12.53 -9.87
N ALA A 2 7.02 -12.85 -8.56
CA ALA A 2 6.30 -12.12 -7.51
C ALA A 2 6.72 -10.63 -7.43
N LEU A 3 8.01 -10.32 -7.51
CA LEU A 3 8.50 -8.94 -7.53
C LEU A 3 7.99 -8.17 -8.77
N ARG A 4 8.03 -8.80 -9.96
CA ARG A 4 7.50 -8.20 -11.19
C ARG A 4 6.01 -7.86 -11.04
N LEU A 5 5.24 -8.78 -10.46
CA LEU A 5 3.82 -8.55 -10.21
C LEU A 5 3.59 -7.38 -9.27
N LEU A 6 4.36 -7.28 -8.17
CA LEU A 6 4.30 -6.15 -7.25
C LEU A 6 4.58 -4.81 -7.97
N LEU A 7 5.66 -4.74 -8.75
CA LEU A 7 6.00 -3.53 -9.49
C LEU A 7 4.90 -3.11 -10.47
N ILE A 8 4.29 -4.06 -11.18
CA ILE A 8 3.18 -3.80 -12.10
C ILE A 8 1.96 -3.25 -11.33
N LEU A 9 1.58 -3.88 -10.22
CA LEU A 9 0.40 -3.47 -9.44
C LEU A 9 0.59 -2.12 -8.73
N HIS A 10 1.83 -1.66 -8.57
CA HIS A 10 2.15 -0.35 -8.01
C HIS A 10 2.40 0.73 -9.06
N ALA A 11 2.46 0.38 -10.36
CA ALA A 11 2.91 1.28 -11.42
C ALA A 11 2.09 2.57 -11.50
N ASP A 12 0.78 2.49 -11.42
CA ASP A 12 -0.09 3.68 -11.37
C ASP A 12 -1.33 3.41 -10.52
N HIS A 13 -1.88 4.46 -9.94
CA HIS A 13 -3.18 4.45 -9.26
C HIS A 13 -3.75 5.87 -9.23
N GLU A 14 -4.12 6.38 -10.38
CA GLU A 14 -4.72 7.71 -10.55
C GLU A 14 -3.87 8.84 -9.94
N GLN A 15 -4.51 9.97 -9.63
CA GLN A 15 -3.86 11.11 -9.00
C GLN A 15 -3.89 11.01 -7.46
N ASN A 16 -3.20 10.02 -6.90
CA ASN A 16 -2.91 9.99 -5.47
C ASN A 16 -1.96 11.14 -5.06
N CYS A 17 -1.66 11.26 -3.76
CA CYS A 17 -0.87 12.38 -3.23
C CYS A 17 0.47 12.57 -3.96
N SER A 18 1.27 11.53 -4.15
CA SER A 18 2.58 11.65 -4.81
C SER A 18 2.45 11.92 -6.31
N THR A 19 1.50 11.28 -7.00
CA THR A 19 1.23 11.52 -8.42
C THR A 19 0.72 12.94 -8.64
N SER A 20 -0.19 13.44 -7.78
CA SER A 20 -0.64 14.83 -7.82
C SER A 20 0.50 15.81 -7.59
N THR A 21 1.44 15.48 -6.69
CA THR A 21 2.65 16.30 -6.44
C THR A 21 3.53 16.35 -7.68
N VAL A 22 3.79 15.22 -8.35
CA VAL A 22 4.53 15.17 -9.62
C VAL A 22 3.88 16.07 -10.68
N ARG A 23 2.56 15.94 -10.84
CA ARG A 23 1.81 16.75 -11.79
C ARG A 23 1.82 18.23 -11.40
N MET A 24 1.67 18.55 -10.12
CA MET A 24 1.69 19.94 -9.64
C MET A 24 3.02 20.61 -9.91
N VAL A 25 4.12 19.99 -9.51
CA VAL A 25 5.47 20.53 -9.75
C VAL A 25 5.76 20.60 -11.25
N GLY A 26 5.45 19.55 -12.00
CA GLY A 26 5.64 19.53 -13.45
C GLY A 26 4.82 20.57 -14.20
N SER A 27 3.64 20.97 -13.68
CA SER A 27 2.78 21.97 -14.31
C SER A 27 3.40 23.36 -14.35
N SER A 28 4.36 23.65 -13.48
CA SER A 28 5.17 24.87 -13.51
C SER A 28 6.29 24.84 -14.56
N HIS A 29 6.34 23.81 -15.39
CA HIS A 29 7.40 23.53 -16.35
C HIS A 29 8.72 23.08 -15.72
N ALA A 30 8.73 22.69 -14.45
CA ALA A 30 9.84 22.00 -13.83
C ALA A 30 10.20 20.71 -14.60
N ASN A 31 11.48 20.36 -14.62
CA ASN A 31 11.94 19.17 -15.32
C ASN A 31 11.45 17.88 -14.66
N LEU A 32 11.60 16.77 -15.38
CA LEU A 32 11.13 15.45 -14.92
C LEU A 32 11.77 15.05 -13.58
N PHE A 33 13.08 15.25 -13.43
CA PHE A 33 13.82 14.79 -12.24
C PHE A 33 13.34 15.48 -10.96
N ILE A 34 13.16 16.80 -11.00
CA ILE A 34 12.64 17.56 -9.85
C ILE A 34 11.19 17.19 -9.55
N SER A 35 10.36 16.97 -10.58
CA SER A 35 8.99 16.56 -10.41
C SER A 35 8.91 15.18 -9.74
N ILE A 36 9.75 14.23 -10.16
CA ILE A 36 9.84 12.89 -9.54
C ILE A 36 10.39 12.97 -8.11
N ALA A 37 11.42 13.77 -7.85
CA ALA A 37 11.96 13.98 -6.51
C ALA A 37 10.89 14.49 -5.54
N ALA A 38 10.06 15.43 -5.97
CA ALA A 38 8.93 15.92 -5.18
C ALA A 38 7.88 14.82 -4.93
N GLY A 39 7.60 13.97 -5.92
CA GLY A 39 6.74 12.79 -5.79
C GLY A 39 7.28 11.79 -4.77
N ILE A 40 8.59 11.52 -4.78
CA ILE A 40 9.26 10.67 -3.79
C ILE A 40 9.11 11.27 -2.38
N GLY A 41 9.33 12.59 -2.22
CA GLY A 41 9.13 13.27 -0.95
C GLY A 41 7.70 13.13 -0.42
N ALA A 42 6.70 13.29 -1.29
CA ALA A 42 5.30 13.09 -0.92
C ALA A 42 4.99 11.61 -0.57
N LEU A 43 5.57 10.65 -1.30
CA LEU A 43 5.38 9.23 -1.05
C LEU A 43 6.00 8.81 0.30
N TRP A 44 7.13 9.40 0.67
CA TRP A 44 7.81 9.12 1.94
C TRP A 44 7.04 9.61 3.15
N GLY A 45 6.10 10.52 2.99
CA GLY A 45 5.26 11.02 4.07
C GLY A 45 4.52 9.91 4.82
N ALA A 46 4.44 10.03 6.14
CA ALA A 46 3.91 9.02 7.06
C ALA A 46 2.45 8.59 6.78
N LEU A 47 1.69 9.40 6.06
CA LEU A 47 0.29 9.11 5.70
C LEU A 47 0.12 8.55 4.28
N HIS A 48 1.21 8.29 3.55
CA HIS A 48 1.12 7.86 2.16
C HIS A 48 1.84 6.54 1.89
N GLY A 49 3.16 6.51 1.73
CA GLY A 49 3.89 5.33 1.24
C GLY A 49 4.36 4.32 2.30
N GLY A 50 4.04 4.52 3.57
CA GLY A 50 4.51 3.68 4.67
C GLY A 50 3.55 2.60 5.15
N ALA A 51 2.41 2.41 4.50
CA ALA A 51 1.36 1.52 5.01
C ALA A 51 1.77 0.05 5.06
N ASN A 52 2.46 -0.46 4.05
CA ASN A 52 2.92 -1.85 4.00
C ASN A 52 3.98 -2.18 5.07
N GLN A 53 4.86 -1.22 5.40
CA GLN A 53 5.79 -1.36 6.53
C GLN A 53 5.02 -1.49 7.84
N ARG A 54 4.04 -0.60 8.07
CA ARG A 54 3.21 -0.62 9.29
C ARG A 54 2.36 -1.88 9.40
N VAL A 55 1.92 -2.46 8.28
CA VAL A 55 1.26 -3.78 8.29
C VAL A 55 2.18 -4.83 8.88
N ILE A 56 3.43 -4.91 8.42
CA ILE A 56 4.39 -5.89 8.95
C ILE A 56 4.70 -5.63 10.44
N GLU A 57 4.84 -4.37 10.85
CA GLU A 57 5.03 -4.01 12.25
C GLU A 57 3.85 -4.44 13.11
N MET A 58 2.61 -4.20 12.65
CA MET A 58 1.39 -4.66 13.29
C MET A 58 1.32 -6.18 13.39
N LEU A 59 1.59 -6.91 12.31
CA LEU A 59 1.57 -8.37 12.31
C LEU A 59 2.63 -8.95 13.24
N LYS A 60 3.82 -8.36 13.32
CA LYS A 60 4.87 -8.74 14.27
C LYS A 60 4.44 -8.49 15.71
N MET A 61 3.77 -7.38 15.99
CA MET A 61 3.24 -7.06 17.32
C MET A 61 2.19 -8.09 17.75
N ILE A 62 1.27 -8.45 16.87
CA ILE A 62 0.25 -9.49 17.12
C ILE A 62 0.93 -10.85 17.37
N HIS A 63 1.95 -11.18 16.57
CA HIS A 63 2.70 -12.42 16.74
C HIS A 63 3.45 -12.49 18.07
N ALA A 64 4.08 -11.40 18.48
CA ALA A 64 4.77 -11.31 19.76
C ALA A 64 3.82 -11.40 20.98
N ASP A 65 2.54 -11.08 20.80
CA ASP A 65 1.46 -11.19 21.80
C ASP A 65 0.71 -12.55 21.70
N GLY A 66 1.38 -13.58 21.19
CA GLY A 66 0.84 -14.94 21.12
C GLY A 66 -0.25 -15.14 20.07
N ASP A 67 -0.19 -14.41 18.97
CA ASP A 67 -1.18 -14.47 17.86
C ASP A 67 -2.61 -14.07 18.29
N ASN A 68 -2.75 -13.27 19.34
CA ASN A 68 -4.04 -12.83 19.90
C ASN A 68 -4.66 -11.72 19.02
N PHE A 69 -5.03 -12.07 17.78
CA PHE A 69 -5.56 -11.12 16.82
C PHE A 69 -6.93 -10.56 17.21
N GLU A 70 -7.75 -11.29 17.97
CA GLU A 70 -9.05 -10.83 18.46
C GLU A 70 -8.92 -9.57 19.32
N LYS A 71 -7.96 -9.54 20.25
CA LYS A 71 -7.62 -8.36 21.05
C LYS A 71 -7.38 -7.12 20.18
N TYR A 72 -6.64 -7.28 19.08
CA TYR A 72 -6.33 -6.15 18.19
C TYR A 72 -7.51 -5.74 17.30
N VAL A 73 -8.38 -6.67 16.97
CA VAL A 73 -9.67 -6.37 16.34
C VAL A 73 -10.54 -5.52 17.27
N ASP A 74 -10.63 -5.88 18.54
CA ASP A 74 -11.40 -5.12 19.54
C ASP A 74 -10.76 -3.74 19.79
N MET A 75 -9.45 -3.66 19.88
CA MET A 75 -8.74 -2.38 19.96
C MET A 75 -9.01 -1.46 18.76
N ALA A 76 -9.13 -2.04 17.55
CA ALA A 76 -9.45 -1.25 16.34
C ALA A 76 -10.90 -0.74 16.32
N LYS A 77 -11.81 -1.38 17.05
CA LYS A 77 -13.21 -0.98 17.22
C LYS A 77 -13.37 0.08 18.30
N ASP A 78 -12.51 0.10 19.30
CA ASP A 78 -12.56 1.05 20.41
C ASP A 78 -12.14 2.44 19.95
N LYS A 79 -13.07 3.40 20.01
CA LYS A 79 -12.81 4.81 19.70
C LYS A 79 -11.79 5.48 20.62
N LYS A 80 -11.57 4.95 21.82
CA LYS A 80 -10.59 5.45 22.78
C LYS A 80 -9.19 4.91 22.52
N SER A 81 -9.09 3.83 21.77
CA SER A 81 -7.83 3.24 21.35
C SER A 81 -7.21 4.06 20.22
N ASN A 82 -5.90 4.30 20.29
CA ASN A 82 -5.13 4.86 19.19
C ASN A 82 -4.70 3.81 18.16
N PHE A 83 -5.06 2.53 18.38
CA PHE A 83 -4.73 1.45 17.47
C PHE A 83 -5.55 1.54 16.18
N LYS A 84 -4.87 1.36 15.06
CA LYS A 84 -5.49 1.30 13.73
C LYS A 84 -5.10 0.00 13.02
N MET A 85 -6.07 -0.69 12.47
CA MET A 85 -5.83 -1.83 11.62
C MET A 85 -5.17 -1.36 10.31
N MET A 86 -3.86 -1.59 10.18
CA MET A 86 -3.09 -1.14 9.02
C MET A 86 -3.34 -2.06 7.82
N GLY A 87 -3.38 -1.47 6.61
CA GLY A 87 -3.64 -2.20 5.38
C GLY A 87 -5.13 -2.50 5.11
N PHE A 88 -6.04 -1.87 5.86
CA PHE A 88 -7.48 -1.98 5.69
C PHE A 88 -8.10 -0.66 5.24
N GLY A 89 -9.08 -0.77 4.34
CA GLY A 89 -9.77 0.36 3.74
C GLY A 89 -8.99 1.00 2.60
N HIS A 90 -9.71 1.71 1.75
CA HIS A 90 -9.14 2.43 0.61
C HIS A 90 -9.98 3.67 0.30
N ARG A 91 -9.32 4.74 -0.13
CA ARG A 91 -10.03 5.98 -0.45
C ARG A 91 -10.93 5.85 -1.66
N VAL A 92 -10.48 5.12 -2.69
CA VAL A 92 -11.19 4.90 -3.95
C VAL A 92 -12.09 3.67 -3.88
N TYR A 93 -11.52 2.51 -3.55
CA TYR A 93 -12.27 1.26 -3.48
C TYR A 93 -13.22 1.25 -2.29
N LYS A 94 -14.52 1.14 -2.57
CA LYS A 94 -15.58 0.98 -1.55
C LYS A 94 -15.93 -0.48 -1.29
N ASN A 95 -15.26 -1.38 -1.98
CA ASN A 95 -15.28 -2.82 -1.83
C ASN A 95 -13.85 -3.35 -1.68
N PHE A 96 -13.67 -4.63 -1.89
CA PHE A 96 -12.37 -5.28 -1.83
C PHE A 96 -11.41 -4.73 -2.89
N ASP A 97 -10.19 -4.38 -2.50
CA ASP A 97 -9.14 -3.97 -3.45
C ASP A 97 -8.75 -5.16 -4.34
N PRO A 98 -8.98 -5.10 -5.67
CA PRO A 98 -8.70 -6.23 -6.55
C PRO A 98 -7.22 -6.65 -6.54
N ARG A 99 -6.31 -5.71 -6.26
CA ARG A 99 -4.88 -5.97 -6.15
C ARG A 99 -4.55 -6.83 -4.94
N ALA A 100 -5.28 -6.67 -3.83
CA ALA A 100 -5.09 -7.47 -2.62
C ALA A 100 -5.35 -8.97 -2.86
N LYS A 101 -6.36 -9.34 -3.66
CA LYS A 101 -6.63 -10.72 -4.06
C LYS A 101 -5.47 -11.34 -4.84
N ILE A 102 -4.93 -10.58 -5.79
CA ILE A 102 -3.81 -11.01 -6.62
C ILE A 102 -2.56 -11.22 -5.74
N LEU A 103 -2.27 -10.26 -4.85
CA LEU A 103 -1.11 -10.33 -3.96
C LEU A 103 -1.24 -11.45 -2.92
N LYS A 104 -2.44 -11.69 -2.39
CA LYS A 104 -2.69 -12.83 -1.49
C LYS A 104 -2.30 -14.15 -2.15
N LYS A 105 -2.79 -14.40 -3.37
CA LYS A 105 -2.46 -15.61 -4.15
C LYS A 105 -0.96 -15.67 -4.45
N SER A 106 -0.34 -14.54 -4.77
CA SER A 106 1.11 -14.47 -5.02
C SER A 106 1.93 -14.77 -3.77
N ALA A 107 1.52 -14.28 -2.59
CA ALA A 107 2.17 -14.56 -1.32
C ALA A 107 2.09 -16.05 -0.98
N ASP A 108 0.91 -16.65 -1.10
CA ASP A 108 0.71 -18.09 -0.88
C ASP A 108 1.62 -18.93 -1.78
N ASN A 109 1.60 -18.66 -3.09
CA ASN A 109 2.40 -19.38 -4.08
C ASN A 109 3.91 -19.21 -3.82
N LEU A 110 4.36 -18.01 -3.46
CA LEU A 110 5.77 -17.73 -3.18
C LEU A 110 6.26 -18.53 -1.97
N LEU A 111 5.52 -18.44 -0.85
CA LEU A 111 5.92 -19.11 0.39
C LEU A 111 5.86 -20.64 0.24
N THR A 112 4.84 -21.17 -0.45
CA THR A 112 4.75 -22.61 -0.76
C THR A 112 5.96 -23.08 -1.57
N LYS A 113 6.33 -22.36 -2.65
CA LYS A 113 7.51 -22.69 -3.47
C LYS A 113 8.83 -22.60 -2.71
N MET A 114 8.90 -21.73 -1.70
CA MET A 114 10.09 -21.57 -0.85
C MET A 114 10.14 -22.59 0.31
N GLY A 115 9.10 -23.40 0.48
CA GLY A 115 8.96 -24.31 1.63
C GLY A 115 8.91 -23.55 2.97
N LYS A 116 8.46 -22.29 2.97
CA LYS A 116 8.42 -21.44 4.17
C LYS A 116 7.00 -21.33 4.71
N ASN A 117 6.85 -21.61 6.00
CA ASN A 117 5.66 -21.25 6.74
C ASN A 117 5.89 -19.90 7.44
N ASP A 118 5.23 -18.83 6.99
CA ASP A 118 5.35 -17.52 7.63
C ASP A 118 4.17 -17.28 8.57
N PRO A 119 4.40 -17.20 9.90
CA PRO A 119 3.34 -16.97 10.88
C PRO A 119 2.58 -15.66 10.61
N LEU A 120 3.25 -14.63 10.07
CA LEU A 120 2.60 -13.36 9.76
C LEU A 120 1.56 -13.51 8.63
N LEU A 121 1.78 -14.40 7.64
CA LEU A 121 0.78 -14.69 6.62
C LEU A 121 -0.45 -15.36 7.23
N ASN A 122 -0.26 -16.27 8.19
CA ASN A 122 -1.36 -16.94 8.86
C ASN A 122 -2.21 -15.95 9.68
N ILE A 123 -1.57 -15.04 10.42
CA ILE A 123 -2.25 -13.96 11.15
C ILE A 123 -3.00 -13.05 10.17
N ALA A 124 -2.36 -12.65 9.07
CA ALA A 124 -3.00 -11.80 8.05
C ALA A 124 -4.27 -12.46 7.48
N LYS A 125 -4.23 -13.75 7.16
CA LYS A 125 -5.42 -14.49 6.69
C LYS A 125 -6.55 -14.52 7.71
N LYS A 126 -6.22 -14.70 9.00
CA LYS A 126 -7.22 -14.67 10.08
C LYS A 126 -7.84 -13.29 10.23
N LEU A 127 -7.03 -12.23 10.24
CA LEU A 127 -7.52 -10.84 10.28
C LEU A 127 -8.41 -10.50 9.09
N GLU A 128 -8.05 -10.94 7.88
CA GLU A 128 -8.90 -10.78 6.70
C GLU A 128 -10.24 -11.48 6.87
N GLN A 129 -10.24 -12.72 7.36
CA GLN A 129 -11.49 -13.49 7.58
C GLN A 129 -12.41 -12.79 8.57
N VAL A 130 -11.87 -12.20 9.64
CA VAL A 130 -12.65 -11.42 10.60
C VAL A 130 -13.21 -10.18 9.92
N ALA A 131 -12.37 -9.40 9.24
CA ALA A 131 -12.81 -8.16 8.61
C ALA A 131 -13.88 -8.35 7.52
N LEU A 132 -13.90 -9.51 6.86
CA LEU A 132 -14.92 -9.84 5.86
C LEU A 132 -16.29 -10.22 6.47
N LYS A 133 -16.36 -10.52 7.76
CA LYS A 133 -17.57 -11.00 8.44
C LYS A 133 -18.06 -10.05 9.53
N ASP A 134 -17.21 -9.25 10.11
CA ASP A 134 -17.51 -8.39 11.23
C ASP A 134 -18.19 -7.09 10.75
N ASP A 135 -19.37 -6.79 11.29
CA ASP A 135 -20.22 -5.67 10.90
C ASP A 135 -19.50 -4.30 11.01
N PHE A 136 -18.58 -4.14 11.96
CA PHE A 136 -17.81 -2.91 12.10
C PHE A 136 -16.95 -2.63 10.87
N PHE A 137 -16.29 -3.68 10.34
CA PHE A 137 -15.43 -3.55 9.16
C PHE A 137 -16.27 -3.47 7.87
N VAL A 138 -17.28 -4.33 7.75
CA VAL A 138 -18.15 -4.39 6.56
C VAL A 138 -18.91 -3.07 6.37
N SER A 139 -19.55 -2.55 7.43
CA SER A 139 -20.31 -1.29 7.36
C SER A 139 -19.44 -0.07 7.02
N ARG A 140 -18.17 -0.11 7.41
CA ARG A 140 -17.17 0.95 7.14
C ARG A 140 -16.34 0.68 5.89
N LYS A 141 -16.59 -0.44 5.19
CA LYS A 141 -15.85 -0.85 3.97
C LYS A 141 -14.34 -0.98 4.20
N LEU A 142 -13.95 -1.47 5.37
CA LEU A 142 -12.57 -1.68 5.78
C LEU A 142 -12.10 -3.06 5.33
N TYR A 143 -11.89 -3.22 4.03
CA TYR A 143 -11.34 -4.44 3.44
C TYR A 143 -9.82 -4.35 3.26
N PRO A 144 -9.11 -5.49 3.21
CA PRO A 144 -7.68 -5.50 2.91
C PRO A 144 -7.38 -4.78 1.58
N ASN A 145 -6.36 -3.93 1.60
CA ASN A 145 -5.86 -3.22 0.42
C ASN A 145 -4.52 -3.80 -0.08
N VAL A 146 -3.92 -3.16 -1.09
CA VAL A 146 -2.66 -3.60 -1.70
C VAL A 146 -1.52 -3.72 -0.69
N ASP A 147 -1.48 -2.86 0.33
CA ASP A 147 -0.39 -2.82 1.32
C ASP A 147 -0.44 -4.00 2.29
N PHE A 148 -1.62 -4.63 2.45
CA PHE A 148 -1.82 -5.70 3.41
C PHE A 148 -0.98 -6.96 3.11
N TYR A 149 -0.84 -7.32 1.84
CA TYR A 149 -0.07 -8.50 1.41
C TYR A 149 1.29 -8.18 0.80
N SER A 150 1.49 -6.96 0.28
CA SER A 150 2.76 -6.59 -0.38
C SER A 150 3.97 -6.70 0.54
N GLY A 151 3.83 -6.30 1.80
CA GLY A 151 4.90 -6.39 2.80
C GLY A 151 5.33 -7.83 3.09
N ILE A 152 4.39 -8.78 3.10
CA ILE A 152 4.68 -10.21 3.29
C ILE A 152 5.53 -10.73 2.14
N ILE A 153 5.20 -10.36 0.89
CA ILE A 153 5.97 -10.75 -0.29
C ILE A 153 7.37 -10.16 -0.25
N TYR A 154 7.51 -8.86 0.05
CA TYR A 154 8.83 -8.22 0.18
C TYR A 154 9.70 -8.91 1.22
N ARG A 155 9.11 -9.21 2.38
CA ARG A 155 9.80 -9.93 3.45
C ARG A 155 10.22 -11.34 3.02
N ALA A 156 9.38 -12.10 2.33
CA ALA A 156 9.69 -13.42 1.82
C ALA A 156 10.87 -13.38 0.83
N LEU A 157 10.98 -12.32 0.04
CA LEU A 157 12.07 -12.06 -0.89
C LEU A 157 13.35 -11.53 -0.19
N GLY A 158 13.36 -11.37 1.13
CA GLY A 158 14.52 -10.88 1.89
C GLY A 158 14.71 -9.36 1.83
N ILE A 159 13.73 -8.60 1.37
CA ILE A 159 13.80 -7.14 1.31
C ILE A 159 13.58 -6.58 2.72
N PRO A 160 14.50 -5.78 3.27
CA PRO A 160 14.35 -5.16 4.58
C PRO A 160 13.12 -4.24 4.65
N THR A 161 12.40 -4.24 5.77
CA THR A 161 11.18 -3.45 5.97
C THR A 161 11.41 -1.96 5.69
N LYS A 162 12.57 -1.42 6.03
CA LYS A 162 12.96 -0.02 5.75
C LYS A 162 13.04 0.32 4.25
N MET A 163 13.12 -0.69 3.38
CA MET A 163 13.18 -0.52 1.92
C MET A 163 11.80 -0.57 1.24
N PHE A 164 10.73 -0.82 1.97
CA PHE A 164 9.41 -1.02 1.38
C PHE A 164 8.89 0.22 0.64
N THR A 165 9.05 1.41 1.22
CA THR A 165 8.70 2.67 0.53
C THR A 165 9.56 2.90 -0.71
N VAL A 166 10.84 2.51 -0.67
CA VAL A 166 11.73 2.57 -1.85
C VAL A 166 11.24 1.64 -2.95
N MET A 167 10.85 0.40 -2.60
CA MET A 167 10.27 -0.56 -3.55
C MET A 167 8.95 -0.04 -4.14
N PHE A 168 8.14 0.63 -3.32
CA PHE A 168 6.93 1.29 -3.80
C PHE A 168 7.27 2.40 -4.80
N ALA A 169 8.25 3.25 -4.50
CA ALA A 169 8.69 4.32 -5.41
C ALA A 169 9.20 3.76 -6.75
N LEU A 170 9.99 2.67 -6.72
CA LEU A 170 10.46 1.99 -7.93
C LEU A 170 9.29 1.47 -8.77
N GLY A 171 8.28 0.87 -8.15
CA GLY A 171 7.07 0.42 -8.84
C GLY A 171 6.29 1.57 -9.44
N ARG A 172 6.14 2.68 -8.70
CA ARG A 172 5.34 3.84 -9.11
C ARG A 172 6.04 4.75 -10.13
N LEU A 173 7.35 4.68 -10.26
CA LEU A 173 8.12 5.53 -11.16
C LEU A 173 7.60 5.56 -12.61
N PRO A 174 7.28 4.43 -13.26
CA PRO A 174 6.72 4.46 -14.61
C PRO A 174 5.40 5.26 -14.69
N GLY A 175 4.53 5.11 -13.70
CA GLY A 175 3.28 5.87 -13.61
C GLY A 175 3.51 7.37 -13.44
N TRP A 176 4.45 7.77 -12.58
CA TRP A 176 4.81 9.18 -12.44
C TRP A 176 5.35 9.77 -13.73
N VAL A 177 6.20 9.03 -14.44
CA VAL A 177 6.74 9.46 -15.75
C VAL A 177 5.61 9.61 -16.77
N ALA A 178 4.71 8.63 -16.84
CA ALA A 178 3.56 8.68 -17.74
C ALA A 178 2.64 9.85 -17.43
N GLN A 179 2.30 10.08 -16.16
CA GLN A 179 1.46 11.17 -15.68
C GLN A 179 2.11 12.55 -15.96
N TRP A 180 3.42 12.66 -15.74
CA TRP A 180 4.16 13.87 -16.08
C TRP A 180 4.16 14.14 -17.58
N LYS A 181 4.43 13.13 -18.40
CA LYS A 181 4.44 13.24 -19.88
C LYS A 181 3.07 13.62 -20.42
N GLU A 182 2.00 12.97 -19.94
CA GLU A 182 0.63 13.30 -20.32
C GLU A 182 0.30 14.78 -20.03
N MET A 183 0.60 15.23 -18.82
CA MET A 183 0.35 16.61 -18.41
C MET A 183 1.16 17.62 -19.26
N ARG A 184 2.43 17.31 -19.56
CA ARG A 184 3.33 18.17 -20.36
C ARG A 184 2.92 18.26 -21.83
N ASN A 185 2.33 17.19 -22.38
CA ASN A 185 1.90 17.11 -23.79
C ASN A 185 0.44 17.51 -24.00
N ALA A 186 -0.24 18.02 -22.97
CA ALA A 186 -1.61 18.51 -23.11
C ALA A 186 -1.67 19.69 -24.10
N GLU A 187 -2.71 19.77 -24.92
CA GLU A 187 -2.91 20.84 -25.90
C GLU A 187 -2.89 22.25 -25.28
N LYS A 188 -3.41 22.37 -24.06
CA LYS A 188 -3.47 23.61 -23.29
C LYS A 188 -2.86 23.40 -21.90
N PRO A 189 -1.55 23.36 -21.79
CA PRO A 189 -0.90 23.18 -20.50
C PRO A 189 -1.22 24.36 -19.57
N ARG A 190 -1.59 24.05 -18.34
CA ARG A 190 -1.91 25.06 -17.31
C ARG A 190 -1.19 24.72 -16.02
N ILE A 191 -0.72 25.75 -15.33
CA ILE A 191 -0.21 25.58 -13.97
C ILE A 191 -1.35 25.11 -13.06
N TYR A 192 -1.09 24.05 -12.29
CA TYR A 192 -2.06 23.52 -11.33
C TYR A 192 -2.14 24.44 -10.13
N ARG A 193 -3.35 24.80 -9.76
CA ARG A 193 -3.64 25.68 -8.63
C ARG A 193 -4.74 25.01 -7.80
N PRO A 194 -4.42 24.52 -6.60
CA PRO A 194 -5.43 23.99 -5.68
C PRO A 194 -6.50 25.06 -5.40
N ARG A 195 -7.75 24.61 -5.25
CA ARG A 195 -8.87 25.45 -4.84
C ARG A 195 -9.28 25.10 -3.43
#